data_57ab5a6a5864c0f1126cb9f7b2925dc3
#
_entry.id   57ab5a6a5864c0f1126cb9f7b2925dc3
#
_cell.length_a   1.000
_cell.length_b   1.000
_cell.length_c   1.000
_cell.angle_alpha   90.00
_cell.angle_beta   90.00
_cell.angle_gamma   90.00
#
_symmetry.space_group_name_H-M   'P 1'
#
loop_
_entity.id
_entity.type
_entity.pdbx_description
1 polymer ?
#
loop_
_entity_poly.entity_id
_entity_poly.type
_entity_poly.pdbx_seq_one_letter_code
_entity_poly.pdbx_strand_id
1 'polypeptide(L)'
;MIRNLVLCAAVVSAWFSPASARPSNDELKVMSFNIRIDTKADGPNQWSNRRDFAANMIRFYDIDIFGAQEVFANQMTDLQERLPEYGSIGIGLEDGKSKGQHDPIFWKKERFELLDHGFFWFAEDINAIGQRAWDAASPRMGSWAILKDKISKRKLFFMNVHIDHIGQVARRESAKLILDRLGALAGDLPV
;
A
#
# COMPACT_ATOMS: atom_id res chain seq x y z
N MET A 1 11.93 26.61 -78.12
CA MET A 1 12.10 25.49 -77.15
C MET A 1 11.96 26.04 -75.73
N ILE A 2 10.81 25.86 -75.11
CA ILE A 2 10.53 26.33 -73.76
C ILE A 2 10.58 25.11 -72.87
N ARG A 3 11.54 25.06 -71.91
CA ARG A 3 11.68 23.96 -70.91
C ARG A 3 10.83 24.32 -69.68
N ASN A 4 9.75 23.56 -69.49
CA ASN A 4 8.96 23.63 -68.29
C ASN A 4 9.73 22.99 -67.11
N LEU A 5 10.00 23.78 -66.06
CA LEU A 5 10.56 23.32 -64.80
C LEU A 5 9.36 22.98 -63.88
N VAL A 6 9.23 21.68 -63.55
CA VAL A 6 8.23 21.25 -62.55
C VAL A 6 8.90 21.28 -61.20
N LEU A 7 8.42 22.14 -60.32
CA LEU A 7 8.84 22.26 -58.93
C LEU A 7 7.99 21.30 -58.07
N CYS A 8 8.57 20.18 -57.62
CA CYS A 8 7.94 19.29 -56.62
C CYS A 8 8.14 19.86 -55.24
N ALA A 9 7.08 20.35 -54.64
CA ALA A 9 7.06 20.73 -53.22
C ALA A 9 6.81 19.48 -52.38
N ALA A 10 7.80 19.05 -51.60
CA ALA A 10 7.67 17.98 -50.60
C ALA A 10 7.02 18.56 -49.34
N VAL A 11 5.78 18.15 -49.04
CA VAL A 11 5.11 18.47 -47.78
C VAL A 11 5.61 17.50 -46.70
N VAL A 12 6.46 17.97 -45.82
CA VAL A 12 6.88 17.24 -44.62
C VAL A 12 5.79 17.39 -43.56
N SER A 13 4.97 16.37 -43.42
CA SER A 13 3.98 16.28 -42.33
C SER A 13 4.68 15.91 -41.04
N ALA A 14 4.95 16.90 -40.18
CA ALA A 14 5.44 16.64 -38.83
C ALA A 14 4.32 15.99 -38.00
N TRP A 15 4.47 14.73 -37.71
CA TRP A 15 3.60 14.00 -36.78
C TRP A 15 3.94 14.46 -35.36
N PHE A 16 3.17 15.40 -34.81
CA PHE A 16 3.19 15.71 -33.40
C PHE A 16 2.49 14.56 -32.67
N SER A 17 3.24 13.59 -32.14
CA SER A 17 2.73 12.70 -31.12
C SER A 17 2.38 13.58 -29.90
N PRO A 18 1.16 13.49 -29.34
CA PRO A 18 0.87 14.19 -28.11
C PRO A 18 1.86 13.66 -27.05
N ALA A 19 2.69 14.56 -26.52
CA ALA A 19 3.51 14.22 -25.38
C ALA A 19 2.56 13.74 -24.28
N SER A 20 2.66 12.46 -23.91
CA SER A 20 1.99 11.94 -22.74
C SER A 20 2.33 12.89 -21.59
N ALA A 21 1.32 13.60 -21.07
CA ALA A 21 1.51 14.47 -19.94
C ALA A 21 2.16 13.63 -18.83
N ARG A 22 3.37 13.98 -18.41
CA ARG A 22 3.96 13.36 -17.22
C ARG A 22 2.96 13.61 -16.09
N PRO A 23 2.59 12.58 -15.30
CA PRO A 23 1.74 12.80 -14.15
C PRO A 23 2.33 13.97 -13.34
N SER A 24 1.49 14.88 -12.87
CA SER A 24 1.95 15.98 -12.02
C SER A 24 2.70 15.36 -10.85
N ASN A 25 3.85 15.93 -10.47
CA ASN A 25 4.66 15.46 -9.33
C ASN A 25 3.87 15.44 -7.99
N ASP A 26 2.64 15.91 -8.01
CA ASP A 26 1.70 15.99 -6.88
C ASP A 26 0.71 14.82 -6.80
N GLU A 27 0.59 13.99 -7.85
CA GLU A 27 -0.31 12.82 -7.82
C GLU A 27 0.32 11.68 -7.03
N LEU A 28 -0.46 11.13 -6.09
CA LEU A 28 -0.09 9.98 -5.26
C LEU A 28 -1.05 8.83 -5.53
N LYS A 29 -0.52 7.70 -5.98
CA LYS A 29 -1.29 6.48 -6.21
C LYS A 29 -1.23 5.59 -4.99
N VAL A 30 -2.36 5.47 -4.32
CA VAL A 30 -2.50 4.72 -3.07
C VAL A 30 -3.42 3.52 -3.28
N MET A 31 -3.08 2.38 -2.65
CA MET A 31 -3.89 1.17 -2.72
C MET A 31 -4.13 0.58 -1.31
N SER A 32 -5.35 0.12 -1.06
CA SER A 32 -5.66 -0.81 0.03
C SER A 32 -5.93 -2.18 -0.58
N PHE A 33 -5.22 -3.21 -0.13
CA PHE A 33 -5.22 -4.51 -0.78
C PHE A 33 -5.28 -5.67 0.22
N ASN A 34 -6.47 -6.18 0.49
CA ASN A 34 -6.58 -7.47 1.17
C ASN A 34 -6.13 -8.57 0.21
N ILE A 35 -4.96 -9.17 0.47
CA ILE A 35 -4.38 -10.19 -0.41
C ILE A 35 -4.90 -11.59 -0.13
N ARG A 36 -5.75 -11.78 0.86
CA ARG A 36 -6.22 -13.07 1.34
C ARG A 36 -5.09 -13.93 1.91
N ILE A 37 -5.32 -14.54 3.06
CA ILE A 37 -4.36 -15.45 3.71
C ILE A 37 -3.94 -16.59 2.76
N ASP A 38 -2.76 -17.14 2.99
CA ASP A 38 -2.32 -18.37 2.33
C ASP A 38 -3.02 -19.57 2.98
N THR A 39 -3.93 -20.18 2.25
CA THR A 39 -4.64 -21.38 2.69
C THR A 39 -4.87 -22.37 1.55
N LYS A 40 -4.66 -23.65 1.83
CA LYS A 40 -4.94 -24.72 0.87
C LYS A 40 -6.42 -24.85 0.52
N ALA A 41 -7.31 -24.33 1.36
CA ALA A 41 -8.75 -24.32 1.11
C ALA A 41 -9.14 -23.50 -0.13
N ASP A 42 -8.30 -22.57 -0.56
CA ASP A 42 -8.53 -21.76 -1.75
C ASP A 42 -8.23 -22.52 -3.07
N GLY A 43 -7.75 -23.76 -3.00
CA GLY A 43 -7.55 -24.64 -4.16
C GLY A 43 -6.70 -24.00 -5.26
N PRO A 44 -7.23 -23.86 -6.51
CA PRO A 44 -6.49 -23.21 -7.60
C PRO A 44 -6.12 -21.76 -7.33
N ASN A 45 -6.82 -21.09 -6.42
CA ASN A 45 -6.60 -19.69 -6.04
C ASN A 45 -5.71 -19.53 -4.80
N GLN A 46 -5.05 -20.60 -4.33
CA GLN A 46 -4.09 -20.49 -3.23
C GLN A 46 -2.96 -19.52 -3.55
N TRP A 47 -2.35 -18.98 -2.51
CA TRP A 47 -1.36 -17.89 -2.63
C TRP A 47 -0.23 -18.18 -3.62
N SER A 48 0.32 -19.38 -3.61
CA SER A 48 1.40 -19.80 -4.52
C SER A 48 1.09 -19.56 -6.01
N ASN A 49 -0.19 -19.58 -6.39
CA ASN A 49 -0.65 -19.35 -7.75
C ASN A 49 -0.99 -17.87 -8.03
N ARG A 50 -1.11 -17.03 -7.00
CA ARG A 50 -1.51 -15.62 -7.10
C ARG A 50 -0.39 -14.61 -6.86
N ARG A 51 0.69 -15.01 -6.21
CA ARG A 51 1.75 -14.11 -5.72
C ARG A 51 2.38 -13.26 -6.83
N ASP A 52 2.63 -13.87 -8.00
CA ASP A 52 3.21 -13.13 -9.13
C ASP A 52 2.19 -12.16 -9.75
N PHE A 53 0.93 -12.58 -9.83
CA PHE A 53 -0.16 -11.71 -10.27
C PHE A 53 -0.35 -10.52 -9.32
N ALA A 54 -0.34 -10.74 -8.01
CA ALA A 54 -0.47 -9.68 -7.01
C ALA A 54 0.65 -8.63 -7.15
N ALA A 55 1.91 -9.06 -7.26
CA ALA A 55 3.04 -8.17 -7.46
C ALA A 55 2.96 -7.41 -8.80
N ASN A 56 2.60 -8.11 -9.87
CA ASN A 56 2.47 -7.49 -11.19
C ASN A 56 1.31 -6.48 -11.25
N MET A 57 0.22 -6.71 -10.53
CA MET A 57 -0.89 -5.76 -10.43
C MET A 57 -0.43 -4.45 -9.76
N ILE A 58 0.34 -4.53 -8.67
CA ILE A 58 0.90 -3.35 -7.99
C ILE A 58 1.78 -2.54 -8.95
N ARG A 59 2.63 -3.21 -9.74
CA ARG A 59 3.46 -2.56 -10.77
C ARG A 59 2.65 -1.99 -11.92
N PHE A 60 1.66 -2.74 -12.41
CA PHE A 60 0.81 -2.31 -13.53
C PHE A 60 0.08 -1.00 -13.25
N TYR A 61 -0.45 -0.86 -12.02
CA TYR A 61 -1.09 0.39 -11.58
C TYR A 61 -0.10 1.44 -11.11
N ASP A 62 1.20 1.10 -11.09
CA ASP A 62 2.28 2.00 -10.68
C ASP A 62 2.04 2.60 -9.28
N ILE A 63 1.65 1.76 -8.33
CA ILE A 63 1.25 2.17 -6.98
C ILE A 63 2.44 2.74 -6.21
N ASP A 64 2.26 3.89 -5.59
CA ASP A 64 3.30 4.57 -4.82
C ASP A 64 3.40 4.08 -3.38
N ILE A 65 2.23 3.90 -2.72
CA ILE A 65 2.10 3.41 -1.34
C ILE A 65 0.92 2.43 -1.30
N PHE A 66 1.08 1.31 -0.62
CA PHE A 66 -0.06 0.45 -0.35
C PHE A 66 -0.02 -0.15 1.06
N GLY A 67 -1.21 -0.32 1.63
CA GLY A 67 -1.45 -1.15 2.80
C GLY A 67 -2.03 -2.48 2.37
N ALA A 68 -1.44 -3.59 2.82
CA ALA A 68 -2.00 -4.91 2.59
C ALA A 68 -2.59 -5.48 3.88
N GLN A 69 -3.57 -6.39 3.74
CA GLN A 69 -4.21 -7.08 4.86
C GLN A 69 -4.18 -8.59 4.62
N GLU A 70 -4.33 -9.35 5.70
CA GLU A 70 -4.30 -10.82 5.71
C GLU A 70 -2.97 -11.43 5.27
N VAL A 71 -1.86 -10.73 5.48
CA VAL A 71 -0.54 -11.15 5.01
C VAL A 71 0.14 -12.07 6.03
N PHE A 72 0.33 -13.35 5.72
CA PHE A 72 1.17 -14.23 6.54
C PHE A 72 2.67 -13.99 6.28
N ALA A 73 3.54 -14.46 7.18
CA ALA A 73 4.97 -14.26 7.10
C ALA A 73 5.60 -14.70 5.76
N ASN A 74 5.16 -15.84 5.22
CA ASN A 74 5.60 -16.32 3.90
C ASN A 74 5.13 -15.40 2.76
N GLN A 75 3.90 -14.87 2.85
CA GLN A 75 3.37 -13.90 1.88
C GLN A 75 4.11 -12.57 1.95
N MET A 76 4.50 -12.13 3.17
CA MET A 76 5.35 -10.95 3.35
C MET A 76 6.70 -11.12 2.66
N THR A 77 7.37 -12.28 2.85
CA THR A 77 8.62 -12.61 2.17
C THR A 77 8.45 -12.63 0.64
N ASP A 78 7.40 -13.30 0.16
CA ASP A 78 7.09 -13.38 -1.27
C ASP A 78 6.88 -11.99 -1.91
N LEU A 79 6.18 -11.08 -1.21
CA LEU A 79 5.99 -9.70 -1.70
C LEU A 79 7.29 -8.91 -1.70
N GLN A 80 8.12 -9.01 -0.64
CA GLN A 80 9.42 -8.34 -0.55
C GLN A 80 10.38 -8.78 -1.67
N GLU A 81 10.43 -10.09 -1.94
CA GLU A 81 11.26 -10.63 -3.02
C GLU A 81 10.81 -10.20 -4.41
N ARG A 82 9.48 -10.10 -4.62
CA ARG A 82 8.88 -9.72 -5.90
C ARG A 82 8.80 -8.22 -6.13
N LEU A 83 8.86 -7.44 -5.08
CA LEU A 83 8.77 -5.97 -5.12
C LEU A 83 10.03 -5.35 -4.47
N PRO A 84 11.25 -5.68 -4.95
CA PRO A 84 12.48 -5.19 -4.35
C PRO A 84 12.62 -3.66 -4.42
N GLU A 85 11.86 -3.01 -5.31
CA GLU A 85 11.78 -1.55 -5.44
C GLU A 85 10.97 -0.89 -4.31
N TYR A 86 10.19 -1.68 -3.54
CA TYR A 86 9.45 -1.17 -2.39
C TYR A 86 10.20 -1.37 -1.07
N GLY A 87 10.11 -0.37 -0.19
CA GLY A 87 10.33 -0.53 1.23
C GLY A 87 9.08 -1.07 1.90
N SER A 88 9.23 -1.68 3.07
CA SER A 88 8.08 -2.20 3.81
C SER A 88 8.29 -2.20 5.32
N ILE A 89 7.19 -2.08 6.05
CA ILE A 89 7.08 -2.40 7.48
C ILE A 89 5.92 -3.36 7.67
N GLY A 90 6.02 -4.22 8.68
CA GLY A 90 4.97 -5.16 9.07
C GLY A 90 5.45 -6.12 10.13
N ILE A 91 4.59 -6.44 11.07
CA ILE A 91 4.83 -7.42 12.14
C ILE A 91 3.63 -8.34 12.26
N GLY A 92 3.82 -9.53 12.82
CA GLY A 92 2.75 -10.47 13.11
C GLY A 92 1.88 -10.02 14.27
N LEU A 93 0.57 -10.01 14.08
CA LEU A 93 -0.39 -9.50 15.04
C LEU A 93 -0.48 -10.33 16.34
N GLU A 94 -0.05 -11.62 16.31
CA GLU A 94 -0.16 -12.51 17.47
C GLU A 94 0.99 -12.36 18.47
N ASP A 95 2.21 -12.05 17.99
CA ASP A 95 3.40 -11.99 18.83
C ASP A 95 4.20 -10.69 18.69
N GLY A 96 3.75 -9.79 17.86
CA GLY A 96 4.48 -8.56 17.53
C GLY A 96 5.77 -8.80 16.75
N LYS A 97 5.95 -9.97 16.15
CA LYS A 97 7.13 -10.37 15.38
C LYS A 97 6.74 -10.98 14.03
N SER A 98 6.42 -12.26 13.99
CA SER A 98 6.17 -13.01 12.75
C SER A 98 4.95 -13.93 12.78
N LYS A 99 4.28 -14.10 13.93
CA LYS A 99 3.13 -14.98 14.04
C LYS A 99 1.83 -14.25 13.69
N GLY A 100 0.95 -14.99 13.01
CA GLY A 100 -0.37 -14.51 12.60
C GLY A 100 -0.29 -13.66 11.34
N GLN A 101 -1.38 -12.95 11.10
CA GLN A 101 -1.47 -12.03 9.98
C GLN A 101 -0.64 -10.78 10.25
N HIS A 102 -0.19 -10.14 9.18
CA HIS A 102 0.44 -8.83 9.20
C HIS A 102 -0.49 -7.88 8.44
N ASP A 103 -0.46 -6.61 8.83
CA ASP A 103 -1.08 -5.51 8.09
C ASP A 103 0.03 -4.54 7.62
N PRO A 104 0.88 -4.98 6.66
CA PRO A 104 2.06 -4.23 6.27
C PRO A 104 1.72 -2.98 5.45
N ILE A 105 2.67 -2.03 5.46
CA ILE A 105 2.71 -0.88 4.59
C ILE A 105 3.92 -1.01 3.68
N PHE A 106 3.73 -0.78 2.38
CA PHE A 106 4.76 -0.76 1.36
C PHE A 106 4.80 0.59 0.67
N TRP A 107 6.00 1.06 0.29
CA TRP A 107 6.18 2.33 -0.44
C TRP A 107 7.34 2.23 -1.44
N LYS A 108 7.27 2.94 -2.56
CA LYS A 108 8.38 3.05 -3.51
C LYS A 108 9.60 3.70 -2.85
N LYS A 109 10.71 2.97 -2.74
CA LYS A 109 11.97 3.46 -2.15
C LYS A 109 12.57 4.64 -2.89
N GLU A 110 12.39 4.71 -4.19
CA GLU A 110 12.89 5.83 -5.00
C GLU A 110 12.17 7.14 -4.67
N ARG A 111 10.86 7.07 -4.37
CA ARG A 111 10.02 8.24 -4.10
C ARG A 111 9.96 8.62 -2.62
N PHE A 112 9.95 7.65 -1.71
CA PHE A 112 9.72 7.91 -0.29
C PHE A 112 10.90 7.51 0.60
N GLU A 113 11.04 8.27 1.68
CA GLU A 113 11.88 8.01 2.83
C GLU A 113 10.98 7.76 4.04
N LEU A 114 11.19 6.64 4.73
CA LEU A 114 10.51 6.35 5.99
C LEU A 114 11.14 7.20 7.09
N LEU A 115 10.34 8.03 7.76
CA LEU A 115 10.80 8.86 8.87
C LEU A 115 10.48 8.26 10.23
N ASP A 116 9.26 7.70 10.35
CA ASP A 116 8.79 7.07 11.58
C ASP A 116 7.70 6.05 11.28
N HIS A 117 7.49 5.09 12.17
CA HIS A 117 6.47 4.06 12.02
C HIS A 117 6.11 3.42 13.35
N GLY A 118 4.99 2.72 13.37
CA GLY A 118 4.61 1.92 14.54
C GLY A 118 3.38 1.07 14.29
N PHE A 119 3.01 0.39 15.36
CA PHE A 119 1.92 -0.58 15.38
C PHE A 119 1.10 -0.37 16.65
N PHE A 120 -0.18 -0.68 16.61
CA PHE A 120 -1.05 -0.68 17.77
C PHE A 120 -2.14 -1.74 17.61
N TRP A 121 -2.60 -2.30 18.71
CA TRP A 121 -3.67 -3.29 18.69
C TRP A 121 -5.02 -2.62 18.94
N PHE A 122 -6.06 -3.13 18.30
CA PHE A 122 -7.43 -2.71 18.54
C PHE A 122 -7.95 -3.37 19.81
N ALA A 123 -7.58 -2.79 20.95
CA ALA A 123 -7.94 -3.19 22.29
C ALA A 123 -7.98 -1.96 23.20
N GLU A 124 -8.50 -2.11 24.41
CA GLU A 124 -8.47 -1.05 25.43
C GLU A 124 -7.03 -0.63 25.78
N ASP A 125 -6.12 -1.60 25.85
CA ASP A 125 -4.68 -1.35 25.86
C ASP A 125 -4.12 -1.56 24.45
N ILE A 126 -3.75 -0.48 23.81
CA ILE A 126 -3.21 -0.50 22.43
C ILE A 126 -1.89 -1.25 22.29
N ASN A 127 -1.22 -1.57 23.39
CA ASN A 127 0.04 -2.33 23.43
C ASN A 127 -0.19 -3.81 23.77
N ALA A 128 -1.44 -4.26 23.93
CA ALA A 128 -1.78 -5.63 24.28
C ALA A 128 -1.60 -6.58 23.07
N ILE A 129 -0.36 -6.97 22.84
CA ILE A 129 0.05 -7.82 21.70
C ILE A 129 -0.77 -9.12 21.68
N GLY A 130 -1.38 -9.41 20.52
CA GLY A 130 -2.12 -10.65 20.28
C GLY A 130 -3.44 -10.76 21.03
N GLN A 131 -3.86 -9.72 21.73
CA GLN A 131 -5.12 -9.74 22.48
C GLN A 131 -6.31 -9.53 21.55
N ARG A 132 -7.32 -10.40 21.73
CA ARG A 132 -8.65 -10.20 21.19
C ARG A 132 -9.46 -9.35 22.14
N ALA A 133 -9.99 -8.23 21.66
CA ALA A 133 -10.77 -7.31 22.47
C ALA A 133 -12.22 -7.21 22.00
N TRP A 134 -13.08 -6.76 22.92
CA TRP A 134 -14.52 -6.63 22.72
C TRP A 134 -15.14 -7.94 22.20
N ASP A 135 -15.97 -7.86 21.16
CA ASP A 135 -16.60 -9.00 20.49
C ASP A 135 -15.87 -9.43 19.20
N ALA A 136 -14.60 -9.05 19.04
CA ALA A 136 -13.82 -9.40 17.84
C ALA A 136 -13.66 -10.91 17.68
N ALA A 137 -13.66 -11.40 16.44
CA ALA A 137 -13.41 -12.81 16.12
C ALA A 137 -11.93 -13.20 16.31
N SER A 138 -11.02 -12.27 16.10
CA SER A 138 -9.56 -12.45 16.23
C SER A 138 -8.89 -11.16 16.70
N PRO A 139 -7.64 -11.21 17.19
CA PRO A 139 -6.86 -10.00 17.39
C PRO A 139 -6.83 -9.16 16.12
N ARG A 140 -6.77 -7.85 16.28
CA ARG A 140 -6.70 -6.87 15.19
C ARG A 140 -5.67 -5.81 15.52
N MET A 141 -5.01 -5.29 14.48
CA MET A 141 -4.01 -4.25 14.65
C MET A 141 -4.09 -3.21 13.54
N GLY A 142 -3.47 -2.07 13.78
CA GLY A 142 -3.16 -1.07 12.77
C GLY A 142 -1.66 -0.84 12.68
N SER A 143 -1.17 -0.58 11.50
CA SER A 143 0.18 -0.10 11.23
C SER A 143 0.14 1.32 10.70
N TRP A 144 1.17 2.11 10.99
CA TRP A 144 1.27 3.47 10.48
C TRP A 144 2.72 3.81 10.11
N ALA A 145 2.87 4.76 9.20
CA ALA A 145 4.14 5.28 8.75
C ALA A 145 4.06 6.77 8.49
N ILE A 146 5.12 7.50 8.84
CA ILE A 146 5.37 8.87 8.37
C ILE A 146 6.38 8.77 7.24
N LEU A 147 5.95 9.14 6.05
CA LEU A 147 6.75 9.09 4.84
C LEU A 147 7.07 10.51 4.36
N LYS A 148 8.30 10.71 3.88
CA LYS A 148 8.71 11.95 3.21
C LYS A 148 8.83 11.69 1.72
N ASP A 149 8.05 12.39 0.94
CA ASP A 149 8.18 12.40 -0.52
C ASP A 149 9.48 13.12 -0.91
N LYS A 150 10.39 12.42 -1.54
CA LYS A 150 11.71 12.95 -1.97
C LYS A 150 11.58 13.96 -3.12
N ILE A 151 10.46 13.93 -3.85
CA ILE A 151 10.18 14.83 -4.97
C ILE A 151 9.62 16.15 -4.44
N SER A 152 8.43 16.10 -3.81
CA SER A 152 7.75 17.30 -3.29
C SER A 152 8.34 17.82 -1.97
N LYS A 153 9.19 17.04 -1.30
CA LYS A 153 9.75 17.29 0.05
C LYS A 153 8.71 17.33 1.17
N ARG A 154 7.45 17.06 0.86
CA ARG A 154 6.35 17.01 1.84
C ARG A 154 6.39 15.72 2.63
N LYS A 155 5.89 15.79 3.85
CA LYS A 155 5.63 14.61 4.68
C LYS A 155 4.15 14.25 4.58
N LEU A 156 3.85 12.97 4.72
CA LEU A 156 2.50 12.45 4.84
C LEU A 156 2.46 11.37 5.92
N PHE A 157 1.30 11.20 6.52
CA PHE A 157 1.00 10.09 7.40
C PHE A 157 0.17 9.06 6.65
N PHE A 158 0.52 7.79 6.77
CA PHE A 158 -0.21 6.69 6.17
C PHE A 158 -0.55 5.65 7.24
N MET A 159 -1.80 5.23 7.30
CA MET A 159 -2.26 4.20 8.22
C MET A 159 -2.93 3.07 7.45
N ASN A 160 -2.55 1.84 7.77
CA ASN A 160 -3.18 0.62 7.25
C ASN A 160 -3.87 -0.11 8.40
N VAL A 161 -5.13 -0.49 8.20
CA VAL A 161 -5.94 -1.13 9.22
C VAL A 161 -6.74 -2.30 8.64
N HIS A 162 -6.94 -3.33 9.48
CA HIS A 162 -7.84 -4.43 9.18
C HIS A 162 -8.77 -4.66 10.38
N ILE A 163 -9.94 -4.03 10.34
CA ILE A 163 -10.93 -4.12 11.43
C ILE A 163 -11.68 -5.46 11.39
N ASP A 164 -12.33 -5.81 12.49
CA ASP A 164 -12.99 -7.10 12.63
C ASP A 164 -14.20 -7.26 11.70
N HIS A 165 -14.39 -8.45 11.15
CA HIS A 165 -15.45 -8.75 10.19
C HIS A 165 -16.76 -9.24 10.86
N ILE A 166 -16.72 -9.66 12.13
CA ILE A 166 -17.88 -10.18 12.88
C ILE A 166 -18.33 -9.18 13.93
N GLY A 167 -17.44 -8.76 14.84
CA GLY A 167 -17.75 -7.97 16.01
C GLY A 167 -18.22 -6.55 15.66
N GLN A 168 -19.47 -6.20 15.99
CA GLN A 168 -19.97 -4.85 15.77
C GLN A 168 -19.41 -3.85 16.78
N VAL A 169 -19.28 -4.27 18.05
CA VAL A 169 -18.64 -3.46 19.08
C VAL A 169 -17.19 -3.23 18.74
N ALA A 170 -16.48 -4.31 18.35
CA ALA A 170 -15.08 -4.21 17.94
C ALA A 170 -14.88 -3.23 16.78
N ARG A 171 -15.72 -3.26 15.74
CA ARG A 171 -15.63 -2.28 14.63
C ARG A 171 -15.85 -0.85 15.08
N ARG A 172 -16.87 -0.63 15.93
CA ARG A 172 -17.18 0.70 16.43
C ARG A 172 -16.04 1.27 17.30
N GLU A 173 -15.55 0.47 18.23
CA GLU A 173 -14.46 0.90 19.14
C GLU A 173 -13.14 1.03 18.35
N SER A 174 -12.85 0.14 17.37
CA SER A 174 -11.72 0.29 16.46
C SER A 174 -11.81 1.61 15.68
N ALA A 175 -12.98 1.98 15.16
CA ALA A 175 -13.14 3.24 14.43
C ALA A 175 -12.85 4.48 15.32
N LYS A 176 -13.28 4.48 16.58
CA LYS A 176 -12.94 5.54 17.54
C LYS A 176 -11.44 5.59 17.78
N LEU A 177 -10.83 4.42 18.04
CA LEU A 177 -9.40 4.32 18.29
C LEU A 177 -8.56 4.79 17.08
N ILE A 178 -9.00 4.49 15.85
CA ILE A 178 -8.37 5.00 14.64
C ILE A 178 -8.35 6.53 14.63
N LEU A 179 -9.48 7.18 14.92
CA LEU A 179 -9.56 8.63 14.95
C LEU A 179 -8.67 9.23 16.06
N ASP A 180 -8.66 8.63 17.24
CA ASP A 180 -7.80 9.06 18.35
C ASP A 180 -6.31 8.92 17.98
N ARG A 181 -5.94 7.80 17.37
CA ARG A 181 -4.55 7.56 16.91
C ARG A 181 -4.16 8.49 15.76
N LEU A 182 -5.05 8.77 14.81
CA LEU A 182 -4.82 9.75 13.76
C LEU A 182 -4.53 11.13 14.35
N GLY A 183 -5.38 11.61 15.27
CA GLY A 183 -5.17 12.90 15.94
C GLY A 183 -3.84 12.97 16.71
N ALA A 184 -3.47 11.88 17.39
CA ALA A 184 -2.25 11.84 18.20
C ALA A 184 -0.96 11.70 17.38
N LEU A 185 -0.99 11.00 16.24
CA LEU A 185 0.20 10.63 15.48
C LEU A 185 0.42 11.46 14.21
N ALA A 186 -0.65 11.81 13.49
CA ALA A 186 -0.52 12.56 12.25
C ALA A 186 -0.28 14.06 12.49
N GLY A 187 -0.85 14.63 13.58
CA GLY A 187 -0.82 16.07 13.81
C GLY A 187 -1.41 16.81 12.61
N ASP A 188 -0.66 17.73 12.04
CA ASP A 188 -1.06 18.52 10.86
C ASP A 188 -0.65 17.89 9.52
N LEU A 189 -0.14 16.64 9.52
CA LEU A 189 0.25 15.98 8.30
C LEU A 189 -0.98 15.54 7.49
N PRO A 190 -0.92 15.59 6.15
CA PRO A 190 -1.92 14.94 5.29
C PRO A 190 -1.95 13.43 5.59
N VAL A 191 -3.20 12.89 5.61
CA VAL A 191 -3.48 11.48 5.91
C VAL A 191 -4.03 10.79 4.68
#